data_14eee8372131de0ac9fd24cbcbeecb65
#
_entry.id   14eee8372131de0ac9fd24cbcbeecb65
#
_cell.length_a   1.000
_cell.length_b   1.000
_cell.length_c   1.000
_cell.angle_alpha   90.00
_cell.angle_beta   90.00
_cell.angle_gamma   90.00
#
_symmetry.space_group_name_H-M   'P 1'
#
loop_
_entity.id
_entity.type
_entity.pdbx_description
1 polymer ?
#
loop_
_entity_poly.entity_id
_entity_poly.type
_entity_poly.pdbx_seq_one_letter_code
_entity_poly.pdbx_strand_id
1 'polypeptide(L)'
;GVTSTGIYCRPVCRARLPRPENCTFFKTAAEAERAGFRPCLLCRPELAPGCAPMAPATRLRTCSAVPQTGTGCAPVDASHRLAVLAAKQLEEHCGSIESLEELAASLGCTARHLRRVFREEYRVSPVEYLQTCRLLLAKSLLTDTGLSVLEAAMASGFGSLRRFNALFQARYHLSPTSLRRQTGGAVKQEGQGIALFLGYRPPYGWDRLLAFLALRAIPGVEAVRENAYYRTVRLVKRDGAEVCGWIKAENMPGQNALRVTVSASLLAVLPQTLARVKELFDLSCDPNRICETLQTMDALKPGLCAPGVRVPGCFDPFEMAVRTILGQQITVKGATTLAGRIARELGTPIRTEVDGLTHLFPTAQDICGLEEPVSARLGPLGMIAARSNTISALAGKLSDGSIRLAAGADPERTAAQLMEIPGIGAWTAHYMVMRALGWTDAFLETDYGIKKALAPRKGKEILALAESWRPWRSYAMMNLWNSL
;
A
#
# COMPACT_ATOMS: atom_id res chain seq x y z
N GLY A 1 24.38 -9.64 4.39
CA GLY A 1 25.49 -9.57 3.44
C GLY A 1 26.49 -10.69 3.65
N VAL A 2 27.16 -11.09 2.60
CA VAL A 2 28.20 -12.12 2.61
C VAL A 2 29.54 -11.43 2.39
N THR A 3 30.38 -11.38 3.43
CA THR A 3 31.66 -10.62 3.45
C THR A 3 32.66 -11.09 2.39
N SER A 4 32.71 -12.41 2.13
CA SER A 4 33.60 -12.99 1.11
C SER A 4 33.27 -12.61 -0.33
N THR A 5 32.02 -12.19 -0.61
CA THR A 5 31.57 -11.85 -1.97
C THR A 5 31.16 -10.40 -2.13
N GLY A 6 31.02 -9.65 -1.05
CA GLY A 6 30.48 -8.29 -1.06
C GLY A 6 29.03 -8.19 -1.55
N ILE A 7 28.24 -9.27 -1.43
CA ILE A 7 26.87 -9.35 -1.95
C ILE A 7 25.88 -9.45 -0.77
N TYR A 8 24.81 -8.63 -0.77
CA TYR A 8 23.70 -8.86 0.13
C TYR A 8 22.54 -9.56 -0.56
N CYS A 9 21.91 -10.49 0.17
CA CYS A 9 20.85 -11.36 -0.27
C CYS A 9 19.62 -11.25 0.61
N ARG A 10 18.46 -11.66 0.05
CA ARG A 10 17.29 -11.98 0.88
C ARG A 10 17.52 -13.29 1.63
N PRO A 11 16.89 -13.52 2.80
CA PRO A 11 16.98 -14.79 3.52
C PRO A 11 16.55 -16.02 2.68
N VAL A 12 15.66 -15.79 1.70
CA VAL A 12 15.14 -16.84 0.78
C VAL A 12 16.01 -17.05 -0.46
N CYS A 13 17.26 -16.63 -0.46
CA CYS A 13 18.16 -16.81 -1.60
C CYS A 13 18.47 -18.28 -1.85
N ARG A 14 18.36 -18.71 -3.12
CA ARG A 14 18.66 -20.09 -3.53
C ARG A 14 20.15 -20.31 -3.84
N ALA A 15 21.01 -19.31 -3.66
CA ALA A 15 22.45 -19.47 -3.79
C ALA A 15 22.99 -20.40 -2.69
N ARG A 16 24.18 -20.95 -2.90
CA ARG A 16 24.87 -21.75 -1.89
C ARG A 16 24.95 -20.96 -0.57
N LEU A 17 24.54 -21.58 0.53
CA LEU A 17 24.59 -20.98 1.84
C LEU A 17 26.05 -20.62 2.21
N PRO A 18 26.33 -19.38 2.57
CA PRO A 18 27.64 -18.97 3.07
C PRO A 18 27.89 -19.55 4.47
N ARG A 19 29.15 -19.61 4.88
CA ARG A 19 29.46 -19.95 6.27
C ARG A 19 28.98 -18.85 7.20
N PRO A 20 28.44 -19.18 8.40
CA PRO A 20 27.88 -18.19 9.33
C PRO A 20 28.82 -17.03 9.68
N GLU A 21 30.13 -17.32 9.83
CA GLU A 21 31.16 -16.33 10.14
C GLU A 21 31.35 -15.28 9.04
N ASN A 22 30.92 -15.57 7.82
CA ASN A 22 30.96 -14.66 6.67
C ASN A 22 29.63 -13.91 6.46
N CYS A 23 28.68 -14.02 7.40
CA CYS A 23 27.37 -13.39 7.29
C CYS A 23 27.26 -12.17 8.18
N THR A 24 26.83 -11.05 7.60
CA THR A 24 26.41 -9.85 8.32
C THR A 24 24.96 -9.54 8.00
N PHE A 25 24.16 -9.28 9.03
CA PHE A 25 22.74 -8.99 8.88
C PHE A 25 22.51 -7.47 8.91
N PHE A 26 21.63 -7.00 8.04
CA PHE A 26 21.26 -5.60 7.89
C PHE A 26 19.74 -5.47 7.99
N LYS A 27 19.25 -4.39 8.57
CA LYS A 27 17.80 -4.10 8.62
C LYS A 27 17.26 -3.71 7.25
N THR A 28 18.05 -3.01 6.46
CA THR A 28 17.64 -2.48 5.15
C THR A 28 18.70 -2.70 4.07
N ALA A 29 18.28 -2.63 2.81
CA ALA A 29 19.17 -2.62 1.66
C ALA A 29 20.13 -1.42 1.70
N ALA A 30 19.67 -0.25 2.16
CA ALA A 30 20.47 0.96 2.27
C ALA A 30 21.61 0.81 3.29
N GLU A 31 21.37 0.15 4.41
CA GLU A 31 22.41 -0.18 5.40
C GLU A 31 23.47 -1.13 4.80
N ALA A 32 23.03 -2.14 4.06
CA ALA A 32 23.95 -3.07 3.37
C ALA A 32 24.79 -2.36 2.30
N GLU A 33 24.18 -1.51 1.49
CA GLU A 33 24.88 -0.74 0.44
C GLU A 33 25.86 0.27 1.04
N ARG A 34 25.51 0.92 2.16
CA ARG A 34 26.42 1.78 2.91
C ARG A 34 27.64 1.01 3.44
N ALA A 35 27.46 -0.23 3.85
CA ALA A 35 28.53 -1.12 4.29
C ALA A 35 29.36 -1.70 3.11
N GLY A 36 29.11 -1.29 1.86
CA GLY A 36 29.86 -1.68 0.67
C GLY A 36 29.37 -2.95 -0.01
N PHE A 37 28.22 -3.50 0.40
CA PHE A 37 27.64 -4.68 -0.25
C PHE A 37 26.79 -4.26 -1.44
N ARG A 38 26.84 -5.03 -2.53
CA ARG A 38 25.97 -4.88 -3.70
C ARG A 38 24.79 -5.87 -3.68
N PRO A 39 23.66 -5.54 -4.33
CA PRO A 39 22.51 -6.45 -4.36
C PRO A 39 22.80 -7.72 -5.16
N CYS A 40 22.31 -8.84 -4.65
CA CYS A 40 22.35 -10.12 -5.34
C CYS A 40 21.49 -10.09 -6.61
N LEU A 41 22.04 -10.61 -7.72
CA LEU A 41 21.32 -10.69 -9.01
C LEU A 41 20.36 -11.88 -9.03
N LEU A 42 20.64 -12.95 -8.26
CA LEU A 42 19.84 -14.16 -8.25
C LEU A 42 18.55 -14.00 -7.42
N CYS A 43 18.66 -13.58 -6.14
CA CYS A 43 17.49 -13.45 -5.27
C CYS A 43 16.77 -12.10 -5.38
N ARG A 44 17.38 -11.13 -6.08
CA ARG A 44 16.77 -9.85 -6.38
C ARG A 44 16.25 -9.15 -5.13
N PRO A 45 17.14 -8.54 -4.29
CA PRO A 45 16.75 -7.87 -3.07
C PRO A 45 15.73 -6.73 -3.25
N GLU A 46 15.64 -6.14 -4.45
CA GLU A 46 14.61 -5.18 -4.83
C GLU A 46 13.18 -5.75 -4.77
N LEU A 47 13.03 -7.07 -4.82
CA LEU A 47 11.75 -7.76 -4.62
C LEU A 47 11.47 -8.04 -3.14
N ALA A 48 12.31 -7.59 -2.21
CA ALA A 48 11.98 -7.73 -0.79
C ALA A 48 10.71 -6.91 -0.49
N PRO A 49 9.67 -7.55 0.07
CA PRO A 49 8.50 -6.81 0.51
C PRO A 49 8.90 -5.94 1.70
N GLY A 50 9.03 -4.69 1.61
CA GLY A 50 9.41 -3.71 2.64
C GLY A 50 9.39 -4.14 4.12
N CYS A 51 9.53 -3.25 5.06
CA CYS A 51 9.29 -3.55 6.47
C CYS A 51 7.82 -3.93 6.65
N ALA A 52 7.55 -5.04 7.33
CA ALA A 52 6.18 -5.38 7.71
C ALA A 52 5.59 -4.24 8.54
N PRO A 53 4.28 -3.93 8.38
CA PRO A 53 3.62 -2.97 9.24
C PRO A 53 3.91 -3.35 10.69
N MET A 54 4.49 -2.43 11.46
CA MET A 54 4.61 -2.67 12.89
C MET A 54 3.22 -2.59 13.50
N ALA A 55 2.92 -3.59 14.31
CA ALA A 55 1.79 -3.52 15.20
C ALA A 55 1.87 -2.22 15.99
N PRO A 56 0.79 -1.45 16.15
CA PRO A 56 0.77 -0.37 17.11
C PRO A 56 1.25 -0.94 18.45
N ALA A 57 2.16 -0.26 19.12
CA ALA A 57 2.80 -0.77 20.33
C ALA A 57 1.70 -1.19 21.31
N THR A 58 1.50 -2.48 21.42
CA THR A 58 0.63 -3.04 22.45
C THR A 58 1.31 -2.67 23.75
N ARG A 59 0.65 -1.90 24.61
CA ARG A 59 1.11 -1.68 25.97
C ARG A 59 1.34 -3.06 26.58
N LEU A 60 2.60 -3.49 26.64
CA LEU A 60 2.99 -4.58 27.51
C LEU A 60 2.59 -4.12 28.92
N ARG A 61 1.46 -4.63 29.41
CA ARG A 61 1.09 -4.53 30.83
C ARG A 61 2.10 -5.36 31.61
N THR A 62 3.25 -4.77 31.87
CA THR A 62 4.02 -5.18 33.05
C THR A 62 3.33 -4.55 34.24
N CYS A 63 2.86 -5.42 35.12
CA CYS A 63 2.26 -5.07 36.38
C CYS A 63 3.09 -4.03 37.15
N SER A 64 2.48 -2.98 37.58
CA SER A 64 2.36 -2.44 38.94
C SER A 64 2.14 -0.94 38.91
N ALA A 65 1.01 -0.58 39.54
CA ALA A 65 0.66 0.64 40.26
C ALA A 65 0.95 2.04 39.66
N VAL A 66 -0.14 2.67 39.11
CA VAL A 66 -0.68 4.04 39.33
C VAL A 66 0.27 5.25 39.20
N PRO A 67 -0.17 6.44 38.72
CA PRO A 67 -1.49 7.00 38.52
C PRO A 67 -1.78 7.62 37.13
N GLN A 68 -3.06 7.84 36.92
CA GLN A 68 -3.67 8.62 35.84
C GLN A 68 -3.16 10.06 35.81
N THR A 69 -2.70 10.49 34.64
CA THR A 69 -3.01 11.78 34.00
C THR A 69 -2.19 11.89 32.71
N GLY A 70 -2.84 12.32 31.61
CA GLY A 70 -2.15 12.80 30.42
C GLY A 70 -2.05 11.80 29.25
N THR A 71 -2.90 12.01 28.28
CA THR A 71 -2.86 11.55 26.91
C THR A 71 -1.51 11.89 26.26
N GLY A 72 -0.54 11.00 26.35
CA GLY A 72 0.77 11.15 25.71
C GLY A 72 1.30 9.81 25.24
N CYS A 73 1.36 9.61 23.93
CA CYS A 73 2.15 8.54 23.33
C CYS A 73 3.61 8.72 23.77
N ALA A 74 4.25 7.66 24.24
CA ALA A 74 5.62 7.76 24.73
C ALA A 74 6.55 8.33 23.65
N PRO A 75 7.53 9.21 23.98
CA PRO A 75 8.38 9.91 23.00
C PRO A 75 9.15 8.97 22.05
N VAL A 76 9.50 7.79 22.50
CA VAL A 76 10.21 6.75 21.71
C VAL A 76 9.32 6.23 20.57
N ASP A 77 8.02 6.11 20.81
CA ASP A 77 7.03 5.65 19.81
C ASP A 77 6.82 6.71 18.72
N ALA A 78 6.81 7.98 19.07
CA ALA A 78 6.67 9.08 18.10
C ALA A 78 7.87 9.20 17.15
N SER A 79 9.10 9.05 17.65
CA SER A 79 10.32 9.09 16.83
C SER A 79 10.38 7.92 15.85
N HIS A 80 10.08 6.72 16.32
CA HIS A 80 10.02 5.54 15.45
C HIS A 80 8.95 5.71 14.36
N ARG A 81 7.73 6.14 14.73
CA ARG A 81 6.65 6.41 13.77
C ARG A 81 7.07 7.43 12.72
N LEU A 82 7.72 8.53 13.13
CA LEU A 82 8.23 9.55 12.20
C LEU A 82 9.24 8.97 11.21
N ALA A 83 10.17 8.13 11.66
CA ALA A 83 11.15 7.49 10.79
C ALA A 83 10.50 6.54 9.78
N VAL A 84 9.53 5.73 10.21
CA VAL A 84 8.80 4.80 9.34
C VAL A 84 7.99 5.55 8.29
N LEU A 85 7.32 6.65 8.68
CA LEU A 85 6.59 7.50 7.76
C LEU A 85 7.51 8.15 6.73
N ALA A 86 8.65 8.65 7.17
CA ALA A 86 9.64 9.22 6.27
C ALA A 86 10.16 8.19 5.27
N ALA A 87 10.46 6.97 5.71
CA ALA A 87 10.89 5.89 4.82
C ALA A 87 9.82 5.57 3.78
N LYS A 88 8.55 5.47 4.19
CA LYS A 88 7.42 5.23 3.27
C LYS A 88 7.29 6.35 2.24
N GLN A 89 7.37 7.61 2.66
CA GLN A 89 7.34 8.76 1.74
C GLN A 89 8.53 8.75 0.78
N LEU A 90 9.74 8.39 1.25
CA LEU A 90 10.92 8.26 0.40
C LEU A 90 10.76 7.15 -0.64
N GLU A 91 10.12 6.03 -0.31
CA GLU A 91 9.83 4.94 -1.25
C GLU A 91 8.77 5.33 -2.27
N GLU A 92 7.64 5.89 -1.81
CA GLU A 92 6.50 6.28 -2.64
C GLU A 92 6.86 7.39 -3.62
N HIS A 93 7.63 8.36 -3.17
CA HIS A 93 7.98 9.54 -3.94
C HIS A 93 9.46 9.58 -4.37
N CYS A 94 10.15 8.44 -4.46
CA CYS A 94 11.57 8.41 -4.79
C CYS A 94 11.89 9.09 -6.14
N GLY A 95 10.95 9.11 -7.07
CA GLY A 95 11.07 9.81 -8.35
C GLY A 95 10.98 11.34 -8.26
N SER A 96 10.30 11.90 -7.25
CA SER A 96 9.91 13.31 -7.19
C SER A 96 10.44 14.09 -5.98
N ILE A 97 11.04 13.43 -4.97
CA ILE A 97 11.64 14.13 -3.82
C ILE A 97 12.92 14.85 -4.25
N GLU A 98 12.94 16.16 -4.10
CA GLU A 98 14.11 17.00 -4.41
C GLU A 98 14.85 17.44 -3.14
N SER A 99 14.13 17.75 -2.05
CA SER A 99 14.75 18.21 -0.80
C SER A 99 14.26 17.46 0.43
N LEU A 100 15.15 17.33 1.40
CA LEU A 100 14.83 16.76 2.71
C LEU A 100 14.01 17.75 3.56
N GLU A 101 14.18 19.01 3.31
CA GLU A 101 13.50 20.11 3.99
C GLU A 101 11.99 20.05 3.71
N GLU A 102 11.60 19.81 2.48
CA GLU A 102 10.18 19.62 2.08
C GLU A 102 9.59 18.36 2.70
N LEU A 103 10.33 17.24 2.66
CA LEU A 103 9.88 16.01 3.31
C LEU A 103 9.67 16.24 4.82
N ALA A 104 10.60 16.90 5.48
CA ALA A 104 10.48 17.18 6.91
C ALA A 104 9.28 18.10 7.21
N ALA A 105 9.07 19.15 6.40
CA ALA A 105 7.92 20.05 6.53
C ALA A 105 6.59 19.30 6.36
N SER A 106 6.48 18.41 5.37
CA SER A 106 5.28 17.58 5.15
C SER A 106 4.96 16.64 6.33
N LEU A 107 5.99 16.26 7.09
CA LEU A 107 5.90 15.43 8.29
C LEU A 107 5.78 16.24 9.60
N GLY A 108 5.69 17.58 9.51
CA GLY A 108 5.56 18.45 10.66
C GLY A 108 6.81 18.54 11.55
N CYS A 109 8.01 18.37 10.99
CA CYS A 109 9.25 18.40 11.74
C CYS A 109 10.37 19.17 10.99
N THR A 110 11.51 19.41 11.68
CA THR A 110 12.68 19.99 11.03
C THR A 110 13.54 18.92 10.36
N ALA A 111 14.24 19.28 9.27
CA ALA A 111 15.16 18.37 8.57
C ALA A 111 16.28 17.84 9.50
N ARG A 112 16.74 18.64 10.48
CA ARG A 112 17.71 18.20 11.48
C ARG A 112 17.15 17.10 12.37
N HIS A 113 15.92 17.26 12.86
CA HIS A 113 15.24 16.26 13.67
C HIS A 113 15.00 14.97 12.86
N LEU A 114 14.50 15.11 11.64
CA LEU A 114 14.28 13.98 10.74
C LEU A 114 15.58 13.19 10.46
N ARG A 115 16.70 13.87 10.15
CA ARG A 115 18.00 13.21 9.94
C ARG A 115 18.45 12.41 11.17
N ARG A 116 18.27 12.95 12.36
CA ARG A 116 18.65 12.28 13.61
C ARG A 116 17.81 11.02 13.83
N VAL A 117 16.48 11.16 13.86
CA VAL A 117 15.54 10.08 14.11
C VAL A 117 15.66 8.97 13.05
N PHE A 118 15.78 9.35 11.77
CA PHE A 118 15.93 8.42 10.68
C PHE A 118 17.23 7.62 10.76
N ARG A 119 18.33 8.27 11.15
CA ARG A 119 19.64 7.60 11.33
C ARG A 119 19.64 6.66 12.53
N GLU A 120 18.95 7.01 13.61
CA GLU A 120 18.78 6.15 14.79
C GLU A 120 18.03 4.87 14.41
N GLU A 121 16.98 4.96 13.58
CA GLU A 121 16.14 3.82 13.20
C GLU A 121 16.77 2.97 12.08
N TYR A 122 17.19 3.62 11.00
CA TYR A 122 17.62 2.93 9.76
C TYR A 122 19.12 2.84 9.58
N ARG A 123 19.93 3.40 10.48
CA ARG A 123 21.41 3.43 10.44
C ARG A 123 22.01 4.12 9.22
N VAL A 124 21.21 4.77 8.40
CA VAL A 124 21.59 5.54 7.20
C VAL A 124 20.88 6.89 7.22
N SER A 125 21.39 7.84 6.43
CA SER A 125 20.67 9.10 6.24
C SER A 125 19.46 8.94 5.31
N PRO A 126 18.45 9.83 5.38
CA PRO A 126 17.32 9.82 4.42
C PRO A 126 17.78 9.90 2.96
N VAL A 127 18.85 10.65 2.68
CA VAL A 127 19.38 10.80 1.30
C VAL A 127 20.01 9.49 0.81
N GLU A 128 20.79 8.80 1.65
CA GLU A 128 21.35 7.47 1.30
C GLU A 128 20.24 6.46 1.07
N TYR A 129 19.19 6.49 1.89
CA TYR A 129 18.00 5.63 1.73
C TYR A 129 17.30 5.91 0.41
N LEU A 130 17.04 7.18 0.08
CA LEU A 130 16.45 7.59 -1.20
C LEU A 130 17.28 7.13 -2.39
N GLN A 131 18.61 7.27 -2.33
CA GLN A 131 19.50 6.81 -3.39
C GLN A 131 19.39 5.29 -3.60
N THR A 132 19.32 4.52 -2.52
CA THR A 132 19.10 3.06 -2.61
C THR A 132 17.75 2.73 -3.22
N CYS A 133 16.66 3.40 -2.83
CA CYS A 133 15.34 3.20 -3.46
C CYS A 133 15.40 3.45 -4.97
N ARG A 134 16.01 4.56 -5.40
CA ARG A 134 16.20 4.90 -6.82
C ARG A 134 17.03 3.85 -7.57
N LEU A 135 18.13 3.40 -6.98
CA LEU A 135 19.00 2.39 -7.60
C LEU A 135 18.32 1.02 -7.72
N LEU A 136 17.57 0.59 -6.70
CA LEU A 136 16.83 -0.66 -6.72
C LEU A 136 15.69 -0.62 -7.76
N LEU A 137 14.98 0.50 -7.88
CA LEU A 137 13.98 0.70 -8.93
C LEU A 137 14.63 0.68 -10.32
N ALA A 138 15.72 1.43 -10.52
CA ALA A 138 16.47 1.41 -11.78
C ALA A 138 16.94 0.00 -12.14
N LYS A 139 17.42 -0.76 -11.15
CA LYS A 139 17.82 -2.16 -11.35
C LYS A 139 16.63 -3.00 -11.84
N SER A 140 15.45 -2.89 -11.20
CA SER A 140 14.24 -3.59 -11.66
C SER A 140 13.88 -3.21 -13.11
N LEU A 141 13.89 -1.92 -13.43
CA LEU A 141 13.60 -1.44 -14.80
C LEU A 141 14.60 -1.97 -15.83
N LEU A 142 15.88 -2.01 -15.48
CA LEU A 142 16.92 -2.54 -16.36
C LEU A 142 16.84 -4.06 -16.58
N THR A 143 16.34 -4.80 -15.57
CA THR A 143 16.27 -6.27 -15.64
C THR A 143 14.95 -6.78 -16.20
N ASP A 144 13.84 -6.08 -15.93
CA ASP A 144 12.49 -6.56 -16.22
C ASP A 144 11.89 -5.94 -17.48
N THR A 145 12.45 -4.82 -17.96
CA THR A 145 11.84 -4.04 -19.06
C THR A 145 12.79 -3.78 -20.22
N GLY A 146 12.22 -3.44 -21.37
CA GLY A 146 12.95 -2.98 -22.55
C GLY A 146 13.36 -1.50 -22.54
N LEU A 147 13.10 -0.76 -21.47
CA LEU A 147 13.42 0.67 -21.37
C LEU A 147 14.92 0.92 -21.58
N SER A 148 15.28 1.97 -22.27
CA SER A 148 16.68 2.39 -22.39
C SER A 148 17.29 2.70 -21.01
N VAL A 149 18.61 2.76 -20.93
CA VAL A 149 19.29 3.14 -19.67
C VAL A 149 18.89 4.55 -19.23
N LEU A 150 18.66 5.45 -20.20
CA LEU A 150 18.20 6.81 -19.93
C LEU A 150 16.78 6.81 -19.33
N GLU A 151 15.85 6.12 -19.98
CA GLU A 151 14.46 6.01 -19.48
C GLU A 151 14.40 5.37 -18.09
N ALA A 152 15.14 4.29 -17.85
CA ALA A 152 15.22 3.65 -16.53
C ALA A 152 15.79 4.59 -15.46
N ALA A 153 16.81 5.39 -15.78
CA ALA A 153 17.37 6.38 -14.88
C ALA A 153 16.35 7.49 -14.56
N MET A 154 15.69 8.06 -15.57
CA MET A 154 14.71 9.13 -15.39
C MET A 154 13.48 8.63 -14.60
N ALA A 155 12.92 7.48 -14.95
CA ALA A 155 11.80 6.86 -14.24
C ALA A 155 12.10 6.52 -12.78
N SER A 156 13.38 6.33 -12.44
CA SER A 156 13.85 6.09 -11.08
C SER A 156 14.18 7.38 -10.30
N GLY A 157 13.96 8.56 -10.90
CA GLY A 157 14.15 9.85 -10.25
C GLY A 157 15.58 10.40 -10.31
N PHE A 158 16.41 9.95 -11.25
CA PHE A 158 17.70 10.58 -11.50
C PHE A 158 17.54 11.70 -12.53
N GLY A 159 17.95 12.92 -12.17
CA GLY A 159 17.94 14.07 -13.08
C GLY A 159 19.11 14.10 -14.08
N SER A 160 20.06 13.11 -14.03
CA SER A 160 21.23 13.07 -14.90
C SER A 160 21.72 11.65 -15.11
N LEU A 161 21.85 11.25 -16.37
CA LEU A 161 22.39 9.96 -16.76
C LEU A 161 23.84 9.78 -16.30
N ARG A 162 24.65 10.85 -16.36
CA ARG A 162 26.05 10.80 -15.88
C ARG A 162 26.12 10.48 -14.39
N ARG A 163 25.31 11.18 -13.57
CA ARG A 163 25.24 10.96 -12.12
C ARG A 163 24.68 9.57 -11.79
N PHE A 164 23.67 9.12 -12.53
CA PHE A 164 23.15 7.77 -12.41
C PHE A 164 24.24 6.72 -12.66
N ASN A 165 24.92 6.78 -13.80
CA ASN A 165 25.96 5.81 -14.16
C ASN A 165 27.09 5.78 -13.12
N ALA A 166 27.55 6.94 -12.66
CA ALA A 166 28.60 7.03 -11.65
C ALA A 166 28.17 6.38 -10.32
N LEU A 167 26.94 6.68 -9.82
CA LEU A 167 26.44 6.12 -8.58
C LEU A 167 26.16 4.62 -8.71
N PHE A 168 25.59 4.18 -9.84
CA PHE A 168 25.31 2.77 -10.12
C PHE A 168 26.61 1.95 -10.12
N GLN A 169 27.64 2.44 -10.83
CA GLN A 169 28.96 1.80 -10.87
C GLN A 169 29.62 1.75 -9.48
N ALA A 170 29.55 2.85 -8.72
CA ALA A 170 30.14 2.93 -7.38
C ALA A 170 29.46 1.95 -6.40
N ARG A 171 28.14 1.77 -6.48
CA ARG A 171 27.39 0.92 -5.56
C ARG A 171 27.31 -0.54 -5.98
N TYR A 172 27.21 -0.81 -7.27
CA TYR A 172 26.96 -2.17 -7.79
C TYR A 172 28.19 -2.81 -8.44
N HIS A 173 29.26 -2.04 -8.62
CA HIS A 173 30.52 -2.47 -9.27
C HIS A 173 30.32 -3.02 -10.67
N LEU A 174 29.23 -2.62 -11.33
CA LEU A 174 28.90 -2.93 -12.73
C LEU A 174 28.24 -1.71 -13.38
N SER A 175 28.39 -1.62 -14.70
CA SER A 175 27.63 -0.63 -15.47
C SER A 175 26.16 -1.08 -15.65
N PRO A 176 25.19 -0.15 -15.81
CA PRO A 176 23.81 -0.49 -16.14
C PRO A 176 23.69 -1.38 -17.39
N THR A 177 24.51 -1.12 -18.41
CA THR A 177 24.55 -1.92 -19.65
C THR A 177 25.07 -3.34 -19.40
N SER A 178 26.09 -3.50 -18.54
CA SER A 178 26.61 -4.81 -18.16
C SER A 178 25.58 -5.62 -17.37
N LEU A 179 24.83 -4.98 -16.48
CA LEU A 179 23.72 -5.63 -15.77
C LEU A 179 22.70 -6.20 -16.77
N ARG A 180 22.26 -5.39 -17.73
CA ARG A 180 21.27 -5.83 -18.74
C ARG A 180 21.75 -7.01 -19.55
N ARG A 181 23.01 -7.04 -19.95
CA ARG A 181 23.60 -8.19 -20.67
C ARG A 181 23.61 -9.46 -19.83
N GLN A 182 23.93 -9.36 -18.54
CA GLN A 182 23.98 -10.52 -17.64
C GLN A 182 22.60 -11.10 -17.33
N THR A 183 21.54 -10.29 -17.39
CA THR A 183 20.16 -10.72 -17.12
C THR A 183 19.40 -11.20 -18.35
N GLY A 184 20.09 -11.33 -19.51
CA GLY A 184 19.51 -11.92 -20.73
C GLY A 184 18.74 -10.96 -21.62
N GLY A 185 18.83 -9.65 -21.35
CA GLY A 185 18.10 -8.63 -22.12
C GLY A 185 16.59 -8.68 -21.87
N ALA A 186 15.94 -7.57 -22.12
CA ALA A 186 14.51 -7.39 -21.82
C ALA A 186 13.64 -8.54 -22.33
N VAL A 187 12.78 -9.03 -21.45
CA VAL A 187 11.58 -9.76 -21.87
C VAL A 187 10.88 -8.85 -22.89
N LYS A 188 10.63 -9.38 -24.10
CA LYS A 188 9.87 -8.66 -25.13
C LYS A 188 8.59 -8.14 -24.46
N GLN A 189 8.36 -6.84 -24.57
CA GLN A 189 7.08 -6.25 -24.13
C GLN A 189 5.97 -6.96 -24.88
N GLU A 190 5.22 -7.80 -24.20
CA GLU A 190 3.94 -8.29 -24.70
C GLU A 190 2.92 -7.18 -24.44
N GLY A 191 2.58 -6.42 -25.49
CA GLY A 191 1.61 -5.34 -25.43
C GLY A 191 2.21 -3.96 -25.09
N GLN A 192 1.32 -2.97 -24.87
CA GLN A 192 1.67 -1.55 -24.68
C GLN A 192 2.04 -1.17 -23.22
N GLY A 193 2.34 -2.13 -22.34
CA GLY A 193 2.61 -1.89 -20.93
C GLY A 193 4.02 -2.29 -20.48
N ILE A 194 4.45 -1.73 -19.35
CA ILE A 194 5.72 -1.99 -18.69
C ILE A 194 5.48 -2.96 -17.55
N ALA A 195 6.05 -4.17 -17.60
CA ALA A 195 5.88 -5.20 -16.58
C ALA A 195 7.03 -5.19 -15.56
N LEU A 196 6.68 -5.21 -14.30
CA LEU A 196 7.59 -5.25 -13.15
C LEU A 196 7.12 -6.29 -12.14
N PHE A 197 8.02 -6.73 -11.26
CA PHE A 197 7.68 -7.65 -10.20
C PHE A 197 7.70 -6.95 -8.83
N LEU A 198 6.68 -7.22 -8.01
CA LEU A 198 6.59 -6.81 -6.60
C LEU A 198 6.52 -8.05 -5.72
N GLY A 199 7.54 -8.27 -4.91
CA GLY A 199 7.61 -9.43 -4.04
C GLY A 199 6.68 -9.33 -2.83
N TYR A 200 6.28 -10.49 -2.31
CA TYR A 200 5.53 -10.63 -1.06
C TYR A 200 6.13 -11.73 -0.18
N ARG A 201 5.74 -11.77 1.09
CA ARG A 201 6.05 -12.89 1.99
C ARG A 201 5.01 -13.99 1.83
N PRO A 202 5.42 -15.23 1.49
CA PRO A 202 4.51 -16.37 1.46
C PRO A 202 4.15 -16.82 2.89
N PRO A 203 2.98 -17.48 3.05
CA PRO A 203 1.97 -17.75 2.04
C PRO A 203 1.19 -16.51 1.60
N TYR A 204 0.55 -16.57 0.44
CA TYR A 204 -0.23 -15.45 -0.13
C TYR A 204 -1.55 -15.96 -0.69
N GLY A 205 -2.64 -15.59 -0.05
CA GLY A 205 -3.99 -16.02 -0.41
C GLY A 205 -4.58 -15.25 -1.60
N TRP A 206 -3.93 -15.34 -2.77
CA TRP A 206 -4.31 -14.61 -3.97
C TRP A 206 -5.77 -14.82 -4.38
N ASP A 207 -6.22 -16.07 -4.44
CA ASP A 207 -7.57 -16.39 -4.94
C ASP A 207 -8.67 -15.76 -4.07
N ARG A 208 -8.48 -15.77 -2.74
CA ARG A 208 -9.40 -15.12 -1.80
C ARG A 208 -9.42 -13.61 -1.95
N LEU A 209 -8.22 -13.02 -2.07
CA LEU A 209 -8.06 -11.59 -2.26
C LEU A 209 -8.69 -11.15 -3.60
N LEU A 210 -8.43 -11.91 -4.67
CA LEU A 210 -8.98 -11.62 -5.99
C LEU A 210 -10.49 -11.78 -6.02
N ALA A 211 -11.06 -12.80 -5.38
CA ALA A 211 -12.51 -12.99 -5.24
C ALA A 211 -13.14 -11.82 -4.48
N PHE A 212 -12.51 -11.34 -3.40
CA PHE A 212 -12.97 -10.16 -2.66
C PHE A 212 -13.01 -8.91 -3.55
N LEU A 213 -11.98 -8.69 -4.37
CA LEU A 213 -11.90 -7.56 -5.31
C LEU A 213 -12.90 -7.71 -6.46
N ALA A 214 -13.07 -8.93 -6.99
CA ALA A 214 -14.01 -9.21 -8.07
C ALA A 214 -15.45 -8.84 -7.72
N LEU A 215 -15.91 -9.23 -6.52
CA LEU A 215 -17.25 -8.88 -6.03
C LEU A 215 -17.48 -7.36 -5.92
N ARG A 216 -16.40 -6.60 -5.84
CA ARG A 216 -16.42 -5.16 -5.59
C ARG A 216 -15.91 -4.33 -6.76
N ALA A 217 -15.50 -4.95 -7.85
CA ALA A 217 -14.95 -4.26 -9.02
C ALA A 217 -15.96 -3.28 -9.63
N ILE A 218 -15.56 -2.00 -9.73
CA ILE A 218 -16.40 -0.93 -10.28
C ILE A 218 -16.45 -1.06 -11.82
N PRO A 219 -17.60 -1.29 -12.44
CA PRO A 219 -17.71 -1.33 -13.89
C PRO A 219 -17.18 -0.06 -14.55
N GLY A 220 -16.29 -0.21 -15.51
CA GLY A 220 -15.61 0.88 -16.21
C GLY A 220 -14.29 1.32 -15.58
N VAL A 221 -14.07 1.04 -14.29
CA VAL A 221 -12.87 1.43 -13.53
C VAL A 221 -12.01 0.23 -13.18
N GLU A 222 -12.64 -0.88 -12.79
CA GLU A 222 -11.98 -2.11 -12.35
C GLU A 222 -12.52 -3.32 -13.11
N ALA A 223 -11.67 -4.31 -13.32
CA ALA A 223 -12.06 -5.62 -13.85
C ALA A 223 -11.22 -6.72 -13.21
N VAL A 224 -11.84 -7.89 -13.01
CA VAL A 224 -11.15 -9.12 -12.61
C VAL A 224 -11.49 -10.20 -13.64
N ARG A 225 -10.47 -10.71 -14.32
CA ARG A 225 -10.59 -11.76 -15.33
C ARG A 225 -9.27 -12.48 -15.50
N GLU A 226 -9.30 -13.71 -15.99
CA GLU A 226 -8.10 -14.52 -16.27
C GLU A 226 -7.11 -14.58 -15.09
N ASN A 227 -7.64 -14.71 -13.87
CA ASN A 227 -6.86 -14.70 -12.63
C ASN A 227 -6.00 -13.42 -12.42
N ALA A 228 -6.40 -12.30 -13.01
CA ALA A 228 -5.75 -11.01 -12.92
C ALA A 228 -6.72 -9.89 -12.53
N TYR A 229 -6.20 -8.89 -11.86
CA TYR A 229 -6.91 -7.66 -11.52
C TYR A 229 -6.44 -6.52 -12.42
N TYR A 230 -7.37 -5.74 -12.90
CA TYR A 230 -7.14 -4.57 -13.75
C TYR A 230 -7.84 -3.36 -13.17
N ARG A 231 -7.25 -2.17 -13.35
CA ARG A 231 -7.93 -0.91 -13.04
C ARG A 231 -7.37 0.27 -13.81
N THR A 232 -8.20 1.30 -13.98
CA THR A 232 -7.75 2.64 -14.36
C THR A 232 -7.11 3.34 -13.17
N VAL A 233 -6.17 4.24 -13.46
CA VAL A 233 -5.34 4.93 -12.47
C VAL A 233 -5.24 6.41 -12.82
N ARG A 234 -5.43 7.27 -11.81
CA ARG A 234 -5.13 8.70 -11.85
C ARG A 234 -4.17 9.02 -10.72
N LEU A 235 -3.06 9.66 -11.03
CA LEU A 235 -2.09 10.17 -10.08
C LEU A 235 -1.70 11.59 -10.47
N VAL A 236 -1.24 12.36 -9.48
CA VAL A 236 -0.82 13.73 -9.68
C VAL A 236 0.69 13.82 -9.51
N LYS A 237 1.37 14.40 -10.49
CA LYS A 237 2.77 14.76 -10.36
C LYS A 237 2.94 15.93 -9.38
N ARG A 238 4.17 16.16 -8.98
CA ARG A 238 4.52 17.29 -8.10
C ARG A 238 4.17 18.66 -8.68
N ASP A 239 4.26 18.84 -9.99
CA ASP A 239 3.90 20.06 -10.71
C ASP A 239 2.38 20.28 -10.83
N GLY A 240 1.58 19.41 -10.23
CA GLY A 240 0.12 19.43 -10.30
C GLY A 240 -0.46 18.77 -11.55
N ALA A 241 0.35 18.32 -12.50
CA ALA A 241 -0.14 17.65 -13.70
C ALA A 241 -0.69 16.27 -13.39
N GLU A 242 -1.90 15.98 -13.85
CA GLU A 242 -2.50 14.67 -13.77
C GLU A 242 -1.87 13.69 -14.76
N VAL A 243 -1.67 12.47 -14.32
CA VAL A 243 -1.22 11.35 -15.14
C VAL A 243 -2.20 10.22 -15.01
N CYS A 244 -2.76 9.79 -16.12
CA CYS A 244 -3.78 8.76 -16.21
C CYS A 244 -3.27 7.56 -17.00
N GLY A 245 -3.75 6.38 -16.63
CA GLY A 245 -3.39 5.14 -17.29
C GLY A 245 -4.12 3.95 -16.70
N TRP A 246 -3.55 2.78 -16.86
CA TRP A 246 -4.08 1.55 -16.30
C TRP A 246 -2.98 0.66 -15.73
N ILE A 247 -3.38 -0.23 -14.84
CA ILE A 247 -2.53 -1.28 -14.28
C ILE A 247 -3.22 -2.64 -14.41
N LYS A 248 -2.38 -3.70 -14.49
CA LYS A 248 -2.75 -5.10 -14.36
C LYS A 248 -1.89 -5.74 -13.28
N ALA A 249 -2.47 -6.58 -12.43
CA ALA A 249 -1.73 -7.35 -11.43
C ALA A 249 -2.08 -8.84 -11.54
N GLU A 250 -1.05 -9.70 -11.57
CA GLU A 250 -1.13 -11.15 -11.69
C GLU A 250 -0.24 -11.82 -10.64
N ASN A 251 -0.68 -12.92 -10.08
CA ASN A 251 0.14 -13.66 -9.13
C ASN A 251 1.15 -14.58 -9.82
N MET A 252 2.41 -14.51 -9.38
CA MET A 252 3.51 -15.37 -9.82
C MET A 252 4.03 -16.19 -8.62
N PRO A 253 3.31 -17.24 -8.19
CA PRO A 253 3.62 -17.95 -6.94
C PRO A 253 5.01 -18.58 -6.94
N GLY A 254 5.53 -19.03 -8.10
CA GLY A 254 6.88 -19.57 -8.21
C GLY A 254 8.01 -18.57 -7.90
N GLN A 255 7.70 -17.26 -7.91
CA GLN A 255 8.65 -16.19 -7.60
C GLN A 255 8.31 -15.49 -6.27
N ASN A 256 7.20 -15.84 -5.61
CA ASN A 256 6.64 -15.11 -4.48
C ASN A 256 6.50 -13.60 -4.80
N ALA A 257 5.89 -13.29 -5.94
CA ALA A 257 5.75 -11.93 -6.44
C ALA A 257 4.45 -11.74 -7.21
N LEU A 258 3.94 -10.51 -7.27
CA LEU A 258 2.97 -10.09 -8.27
C LEU A 258 3.73 -9.55 -9.50
N ARG A 259 3.31 -9.95 -10.69
CA ARG A 259 3.65 -9.28 -11.94
C ARG A 259 2.69 -8.12 -12.10
N VAL A 260 3.22 -6.91 -12.12
CA VAL A 260 2.44 -5.68 -12.28
C VAL A 260 2.80 -5.06 -13.63
N THR A 261 1.82 -4.98 -14.52
CA THR A 261 1.95 -4.28 -15.79
C THR A 261 1.29 -2.91 -15.65
N VAL A 262 2.01 -1.87 -16.04
CA VAL A 262 1.52 -0.48 -16.02
C VAL A 262 1.54 0.09 -17.44
N SER A 263 0.56 0.92 -17.79
CA SER A 263 0.59 1.64 -19.06
C SER A 263 1.81 2.57 -19.13
N ALA A 264 2.34 2.79 -20.32
CA ALA A 264 3.54 3.62 -20.53
C ALA A 264 3.34 5.06 -20.02
N SER A 265 2.10 5.57 -20.04
CA SER A 265 1.75 6.89 -19.49
C SER A 265 2.11 7.07 -18.02
N LEU A 266 2.06 5.98 -17.22
CA LEU A 266 2.35 6.01 -15.78
C LEU A 266 3.84 6.01 -15.43
N LEU A 267 4.74 5.95 -16.43
CA LEU A 267 6.18 5.89 -16.18
C LEU A 267 6.68 7.08 -15.35
N ALA A 268 6.13 8.27 -15.57
CA ALA A 268 6.50 9.49 -14.84
C ALA A 268 6.10 9.46 -13.35
N VAL A 269 5.14 8.61 -12.99
CA VAL A 269 4.61 8.41 -11.62
C VAL A 269 4.74 6.97 -11.17
N LEU A 270 5.67 6.23 -11.75
CA LEU A 270 5.86 4.80 -11.51
C LEU A 270 6.09 4.45 -10.03
N PRO A 271 6.96 5.15 -9.27
CA PRO A 271 7.13 4.86 -7.84
C PRO A 271 5.84 4.95 -7.05
N GLN A 272 5.04 6.01 -7.27
CA GLN A 272 3.73 6.19 -6.64
C GLN A 272 2.76 5.08 -7.04
N THR A 273 2.72 4.72 -8.32
CA THR A 273 1.89 3.61 -8.82
C THR A 273 2.23 2.31 -8.12
N LEU A 274 3.52 1.96 -8.02
CA LEU A 274 3.96 0.72 -7.39
C LEU A 274 3.70 0.72 -5.87
N ALA A 275 3.84 1.87 -5.20
CA ALA A 275 3.51 2.01 -3.79
C ALA A 275 2.01 1.76 -3.53
N ARG A 276 1.13 2.37 -4.34
CA ARG A 276 -0.33 2.13 -4.26
C ARG A 276 -0.71 0.68 -4.55
N VAL A 277 -0.04 0.04 -5.49
CA VAL A 277 -0.23 -1.40 -5.75
C VAL A 277 0.20 -2.24 -4.56
N LYS A 278 1.34 -1.94 -3.92
CA LYS A 278 1.77 -2.63 -2.70
C LYS A 278 0.74 -2.53 -1.58
N GLU A 279 0.14 -1.36 -1.40
CA GLU A 279 -0.92 -1.12 -0.41
C GLU A 279 -2.20 -1.86 -0.76
N LEU A 280 -2.68 -1.74 -2.02
CA LEU A 280 -3.90 -2.40 -2.49
C LEU A 280 -3.87 -3.91 -2.24
N PHE A 281 -2.72 -4.54 -2.48
CA PHE A 281 -2.53 -5.99 -2.37
C PHE A 281 -1.88 -6.43 -1.05
N ASP A 282 -1.66 -5.53 -0.10
CA ASP A 282 -1.06 -5.80 1.22
C ASP A 282 0.25 -6.62 1.12
N LEU A 283 1.14 -6.20 0.21
CA LEU A 283 2.36 -6.95 -0.09
C LEU A 283 3.41 -6.89 1.04
N SER A 284 3.33 -5.88 1.90
CA SER A 284 4.25 -5.70 3.03
C SER A 284 3.91 -6.59 4.24
N CYS A 285 2.75 -7.22 4.26
CA CYS A 285 2.28 -8.09 5.33
C CYS A 285 3.30 -9.19 5.66
N ASP A 286 3.40 -9.54 6.95
CA ASP A 286 4.11 -10.72 7.44
C ASP A 286 3.08 -11.78 7.90
N PRO A 287 2.70 -12.73 7.03
CA PRO A 287 1.65 -13.68 7.33
C PRO A 287 1.98 -14.65 8.48
N ASN A 288 3.26 -14.95 8.69
CA ASN A 288 3.67 -15.84 9.77
C ASN A 288 3.44 -15.20 11.13
N ARG A 289 3.88 -13.94 11.28
CA ARG A 289 3.69 -13.17 12.52
C ARG A 289 2.22 -12.96 12.85
N ILE A 290 1.40 -12.72 11.83
CA ILE A 290 -0.05 -12.57 12.00
C ILE A 290 -0.67 -13.90 12.42
N CYS A 291 -0.33 -14.98 11.73
CA CYS A 291 -0.83 -16.32 12.02
C CYS A 291 -0.47 -16.78 13.44
N GLU A 292 0.75 -16.51 13.92
CA GLU A 292 1.18 -16.80 15.31
C GLU A 292 0.20 -16.21 16.34
N THR A 293 -0.30 -15.00 16.14
CA THR A 293 -1.28 -14.36 17.03
C THR A 293 -2.68 -14.92 16.81
N LEU A 294 -3.07 -15.14 15.55
CA LEU A 294 -4.43 -15.52 15.20
C LEU A 294 -4.72 -17.04 15.29
N GLN A 295 -3.73 -17.88 15.61
CA GLN A 295 -3.93 -19.33 15.82
C GLN A 295 -5.05 -19.63 16.81
N THR A 296 -5.28 -18.75 17.78
CA THR A 296 -6.38 -18.88 18.74
C THR A 296 -7.76 -18.94 18.09
N MET A 297 -7.90 -18.44 16.84
CA MET A 297 -9.15 -18.52 16.07
C MET A 297 -9.52 -19.97 15.71
N ASP A 298 -8.54 -20.85 15.57
CA ASP A 298 -8.77 -22.26 15.22
C ASP A 298 -9.48 -23.03 16.35
N ALA A 299 -9.43 -22.53 17.59
CA ALA A 299 -10.24 -23.04 18.68
C ALA A 299 -11.75 -22.74 18.52
N LEU A 300 -12.11 -21.75 17.72
CA LEU A 300 -13.50 -21.39 17.39
C LEU A 300 -14.05 -22.29 16.28
N LYS A 301 -13.23 -22.52 15.27
CA LYS A 301 -13.54 -23.35 14.11
C LYS A 301 -12.20 -23.79 13.48
N PRO A 302 -11.92 -25.08 13.34
CA PRO A 302 -10.69 -25.56 12.70
C PRO A 302 -10.49 -24.94 11.31
N GLY A 303 -9.28 -24.43 11.04
CA GLY A 303 -8.93 -23.78 9.78
C GLY A 303 -9.48 -22.35 9.61
N LEU A 304 -9.99 -21.74 10.67
CA LEU A 304 -10.46 -20.34 10.63
C LEU A 304 -9.30 -19.35 10.46
N CYS A 305 -8.14 -19.64 11.08
CA CYS A 305 -6.90 -18.91 10.80
C CYS A 305 -6.28 -19.39 9.49
N ALA A 306 -6.77 -18.87 8.37
CA ALA A 306 -6.31 -19.29 7.07
C ALA A 306 -4.94 -18.68 6.71
N PRO A 307 -3.96 -19.51 6.30
CA PRO A 307 -2.64 -19.01 5.93
C PRO A 307 -2.70 -18.00 4.78
N GLY A 308 -1.94 -16.93 4.89
CA GLY A 308 -1.76 -15.98 3.79
C GLY A 308 -2.92 -15.02 3.55
N VAL A 309 -3.86 -14.89 4.47
CA VAL A 309 -4.91 -13.86 4.41
C VAL A 309 -4.28 -12.48 4.33
N ARG A 310 -4.87 -11.61 3.54
CA ARG A 310 -4.48 -10.21 3.34
C ARG A 310 -5.67 -9.30 3.65
N VAL A 311 -5.36 -8.10 4.14
CA VAL A 311 -6.33 -7.01 4.21
C VAL A 311 -6.15 -6.15 2.98
N PRO A 312 -7.05 -6.25 1.97
CA PRO A 312 -6.90 -5.44 0.78
C PRO A 312 -6.97 -3.96 1.14
N GLY A 313 -5.99 -3.18 0.74
CA GLY A 313 -6.00 -1.73 0.85
C GLY A 313 -6.90 -1.08 -0.20
N CYS A 314 -6.58 0.15 -0.61
CA CYS A 314 -7.21 0.82 -1.73
C CYS A 314 -6.16 1.49 -2.62
N PHE A 315 -6.49 1.69 -3.88
CA PHE A 315 -5.65 2.48 -4.77
C PHE A 315 -5.92 3.98 -4.61
N ASP A 316 -7.20 4.34 -4.52
CA ASP A 316 -7.67 5.71 -4.27
C ASP A 316 -8.51 5.75 -2.98
N PRO A 317 -8.09 6.55 -1.98
CA PRO A 317 -8.80 6.65 -0.71
C PRO A 317 -10.18 7.29 -0.81
N PHE A 318 -10.38 8.28 -1.71
CA PHE A 318 -11.69 8.91 -1.90
C PHE A 318 -12.68 7.94 -2.55
N GLU A 319 -12.27 7.27 -3.64
CA GLU A 319 -13.06 6.20 -4.27
C GLU A 319 -13.49 5.17 -3.22
N MET A 320 -12.53 4.70 -2.40
CA MET A 320 -12.77 3.71 -1.36
C MET A 320 -13.81 4.20 -0.34
N ALA A 321 -13.72 5.46 0.07
CA ALA A 321 -14.65 6.06 1.03
C ALA A 321 -16.06 6.22 0.42
N VAL A 322 -16.17 6.68 -0.83
CA VAL A 322 -17.45 6.74 -1.55
C VAL A 322 -18.09 5.36 -1.64
N ARG A 323 -17.34 4.33 -2.04
CA ARG A 323 -17.82 2.92 -2.09
C ARG A 323 -18.36 2.44 -0.74
N THR A 324 -17.72 2.84 0.36
CA THR A 324 -18.16 2.46 1.70
C THR A 324 -19.49 3.13 2.05
N ILE A 325 -19.67 4.41 1.71
CA ILE A 325 -20.95 5.13 1.88
C ILE A 325 -22.04 4.48 1.02
N LEU A 326 -21.73 4.14 -0.23
CA LEU A 326 -22.68 3.46 -1.12
C LEU A 326 -23.13 2.11 -0.57
N GLY A 327 -22.22 1.38 0.07
CA GLY A 327 -22.48 0.04 0.63
C GLY A 327 -23.34 0.02 1.88
N GLN A 328 -23.69 1.17 2.47
CA GLN A 328 -24.53 1.21 3.66
C GLN A 328 -25.93 0.66 3.37
N GLN A 329 -26.34 -0.37 4.13
CA GLN A 329 -27.70 -0.96 4.08
C GLN A 329 -28.14 -1.47 2.71
N ILE A 330 -27.23 -1.76 1.80
CA ILE A 330 -27.52 -2.41 0.51
C ILE A 330 -26.53 -3.56 0.23
N THR A 331 -26.85 -4.37 -0.76
CA THR A 331 -25.96 -5.47 -1.18
C THR A 331 -24.68 -4.95 -1.83
N VAL A 332 -23.61 -5.72 -1.76
CA VAL A 332 -22.32 -5.40 -2.43
C VAL A 332 -22.56 -5.15 -3.93
N LYS A 333 -23.37 -5.98 -4.60
CA LYS A 333 -23.74 -5.82 -6.02
C LYS A 333 -24.43 -4.48 -6.27
N GLY A 334 -25.38 -4.08 -5.40
CA GLY A 334 -26.06 -2.79 -5.51
C GLY A 334 -25.09 -1.60 -5.38
N ALA A 335 -24.19 -1.65 -4.38
CA ALA A 335 -23.17 -0.64 -4.19
C ALA A 335 -22.21 -0.52 -5.39
N THR A 336 -21.78 -1.66 -5.95
CA THR A 336 -20.90 -1.71 -7.13
C THR A 336 -21.61 -1.13 -8.38
N THR A 337 -22.91 -1.42 -8.55
CA THR A 337 -23.70 -0.84 -9.64
C THR A 337 -23.80 0.68 -9.53
N LEU A 338 -24.07 1.20 -8.33
CA LEU A 338 -24.10 2.65 -8.09
C LEU A 338 -22.74 3.30 -8.31
N ALA A 339 -21.65 2.68 -7.86
CA ALA A 339 -20.31 3.18 -8.10
C ALA A 339 -19.97 3.25 -9.60
N GLY A 340 -20.38 2.24 -10.39
CA GLY A 340 -20.21 2.25 -11.83
C GLY A 340 -21.03 3.35 -12.54
N ARG A 341 -22.23 3.66 -12.03
CA ARG A 341 -23.03 4.79 -12.54
C ARG A 341 -22.36 6.13 -12.23
N ILE A 342 -21.82 6.31 -11.01
CA ILE A 342 -21.05 7.51 -10.63
C ILE A 342 -19.81 7.66 -11.52
N ALA A 343 -19.06 6.59 -11.73
CA ALA A 343 -17.87 6.63 -12.56
C ALA A 343 -18.18 7.03 -14.01
N ARG A 344 -19.31 6.60 -14.54
CA ARG A 344 -19.77 6.94 -15.91
C ARG A 344 -20.28 8.37 -16.01
N GLU A 345 -20.99 8.86 -14.99
CA GLU A 345 -21.64 10.16 -15.00
C GLU A 345 -20.70 11.30 -14.62
N LEU A 346 -19.87 11.09 -13.59
CA LEU A 346 -19.01 12.13 -13.01
C LEU A 346 -17.53 11.86 -13.22
N GLY A 347 -17.16 10.66 -13.64
CA GLY A 347 -15.77 10.29 -13.88
C GLY A 347 -15.27 10.80 -15.24
N THR A 348 -13.96 10.77 -15.41
CA THR A 348 -13.30 11.17 -16.65
C THR A 348 -13.18 9.97 -17.59
N PRO A 349 -13.68 10.04 -18.84
CA PRO A 349 -13.45 8.99 -19.83
C PRO A 349 -11.95 8.80 -20.11
N ILE A 350 -11.52 7.55 -20.21
CA ILE A 350 -10.15 7.19 -20.58
C ILE A 350 -10.16 6.12 -21.68
N ARG A 351 -9.27 6.27 -22.64
CA ARG A 351 -9.02 5.23 -23.65
C ARG A 351 -7.92 4.31 -23.18
N THR A 352 -8.21 3.04 -23.10
CA THR A 352 -7.25 2.00 -22.75
C THR A 352 -7.33 0.86 -23.74
N GLU A 353 -6.28 0.04 -23.84
CA GLU A 353 -6.26 -1.19 -24.60
C GLU A 353 -6.90 -2.37 -23.84
N VAL A 354 -7.36 -2.11 -22.64
CA VAL A 354 -7.95 -3.11 -21.75
C VAL A 354 -9.46 -3.00 -21.80
N ASP A 355 -10.11 -4.01 -22.35
CA ASP A 355 -11.57 -4.04 -22.42
C ASP A 355 -12.20 -3.86 -21.04
N GLY A 356 -13.27 -3.07 -20.97
CA GLY A 356 -14.00 -2.80 -19.74
C GLY A 356 -13.39 -1.73 -18.84
N LEU A 357 -12.20 -1.18 -19.16
CA LEU A 357 -11.62 -0.01 -18.50
C LEU A 357 -11.86 1.24 -19.34
N THR A 358 -12.85 2.03 -18.99
CA THR A 358 -13.36 3.13 -19.81
C THR A 358 -13.42 4.47 -19.09
N HIS A 359 -13.36 4.47 -17.76
CA HIS A 359 -13.48 5.69 -16.94
C HIS A 359 -12.48 5.66 -15.77
N LEU A 360 -12.06 6.85 -15.39
CA LEU A 360 -11.45 7.13 -14.09
C LEU A 360 -12.58 7.45 -13.11
N PHE A 361 -12.45 7.03 -11.86
CA PHE A 361 -13.40 7.44 -10.82
C PHE A 361 -13.26 8.94 -10.54
N PRO A 362 -14.35 9.68 -10.24
CA PRO A 362 -14.26 11.11 -9.93
C PRO A 362 -13.44 11.34 -8.66
N THR A 363 -12.71 12.45 -8.62
CA THR A 363 -11.96 12.92 -7.45
C THR A 363 -12.87 13.69 -6.48
N ALA A 364 -12.36 13.96 -5.28
CA ALA A 364 -13.04 14.85 -4.34
C ALA A 364 -13.21 16.27 -4.93
N GLN A 365 -12.22 16.75 -5.69
CA GLN A 365 -12.29 18.03 -6.37
C GLN A 365 -13.36 18.06 -7.46
N ASP A 366 -13.52 16.96 -8.23
CA ASP A 366 -14.58 16.86 -9.24
C ASP A 366 -15.97 16.97 -8.59
N ILE A 367 -16.15 16.36 -7.41
CA ILE A 367 -17.40 16.44 -6.64
C ILE A 367 -17.64 17.86 -6.09
N CYS A 368 -16.59 18.50 -5.56
CA CYS A 368 -16.69 19.88 -5.05
C CYS A 368 -16.90 20.93 -6.14
N GLY A 369 -16.43 20.65 -7.37
CA GLY A 369 -16.54 21.54 -8.52
C GLY A 369 -17.88 21.47 -9.28
N LEU A 370 -18.83 20.63 -8.83
CA LEU A 370 -20.15 20.56 -9.45
C LEU A 370 -20.92 21.87 -9.25
N GLU A 371 -21.48 22.41 -10.31
CA GLU A 371 -22.31 23.63 -10.27
C GLU A 371 -23.65 23.38 -9.56
N GLU A 372 -24.18 22.17 -9.69
CA GLU A 372 -25.43 21.73 -9.05
C GLU A 372 -25.15 20.93 -7.78
N PRO A 373 -26.11 20.88 -6.84
CA PRO A 373 -26.00 20.02 -5.67
C PRO A 373 -25.74 18.57 -6.07
N VAL A 374 -24.83 17.90 -5.38
CA VAL A 374 -24.45 16.49 -5.65
C VAL A 374 -25.69 15.57 -5.65
N SER A 375 -26.70 15.87 -4.81
CA SER A 375 -27.97 15.12 -4.78
C SER A 375 -28.78 15.23 -6.05
N ALA A 376 -28.72 16.37 -6.78
CA ALA A 376 -29.41 16.55 -8.06
C ALA A 376 -28.75 15.68 -9.16
N ARG A 377 -27.42 15.56 -9.14
CA ARG A 377 -26.67 14.74 -10.10
C ARG A 377 -26.76 13.23 -9.78
N LEU A 378 -26.70 12.84 -8.52
CA LEU A 378 -26.67 11.43 -8.12
C LEU A 378 -28.06 10.83 -7.90
N GLY A 379 -29.09 11.66 -7.67
CA GLY A 379 -30.48 11.21 -7.52
C GLY A 379 -31.00 10.38 -8.68
N PRO A 380 -30.87 10.86 -9.94
CA PRO A 380 -31.26 10.09 -11.13
C PRO A 380 -30.54 8.74 -11.30
N LEU A 381 -29.36 8.61 -10.68
CA LEU A 381 -28.59 7.35 -10.69
C LEU A 381 -29.11 6.32 -9.68
N GLY A 382 -30.13 6.67 -8.88
CA GLY A 382 -30.73 5.82 -7.87
C GLY A 382 -30.15 6.02 -6.45
N MET A 383 -29.53 7.17 -6.18
CA MET A 383 -28.97 7.50 -4.88
C MET A 383 -29.91 8.39 -4.06
N ILE A 384 -30.10 8.04 -2.78
CA ILE A 384 -30.88 8.88 -1.86
C ILE A 384 -30.09 10.14 -1.47
N ALA A 385 -30.80 11.25 -1.27
CA ALA A 385 -30.19 12.55 -0.98
C ALA A 385 -29.24 12.52 0.25
N ALA A 386 -29.57 11.76 1.28
CA ALA A 386 -28.74 11.64 2.48
C ALA A 386 -27.32 11.12 2.14
N ARG A 387 -27.18 10.09 1.30
CA ARG A 387 -25.88 9.57 0.87
C ARG A 387 -25.13 10.56 -0.02
N SER A 388 -25.83 11.22 -0.93
CA SER A 388 -25.24 12.26 -1.79
C SER A 388 -24.66 13.40 -0.94
N ASN A 389 -25.37 13.83 0.08
CA ASN A 389 -24.91 14.87 1.01
C ASN A 389 -23.70 14.41 1.84
N THR A 390 -23.70 13.14 2.30
CA THR A 390 -22.53 12.56 2.97
C THR A 390 -21.30 12.54 2.07
N ILE A 391 -21.45 12.16 0.78
CA ILE A 391 -20.35 12.16 -0.19
C ILE A 391 -19.85 13.58 -0.43
N SER A 392 -20.74 14.56 -0.57
CA SER A 392 -20.39 15.98 -0.74
C SER A 392 -19.61 16.51 0.45
N ALA A 393 -20.09 16.25 1.67
CA ALA A 393 -19.41 16.67 2.91
C ALA A 393 -18.03 16.02 3.07
N LEU A 394 -17.90 14.73 2.75
CA LEU A 394 -16.61 14.03 2.73
C LEU A 394 -15.66 14.64 1.70
N ALA A 395 -16.13 14.89 0.48
CA ALA A 395 -15.33 15.51 -0.59
C ALA A 395 -14.79 16.88 -0.14
N GLY A 396 -15.62 17.73 0.47
CA GLY A 396 -15.21 19.02 1.03
C GLY A 396 -14.09 18.87 2.07
N LYS A 397 -14.26 17.96 3.04
CA LYS A 397 -13.28 17.73 4.11
C LYS A 397 -11.94 17.15 3.64
N LEU A 398 -11.96 16.39 2.55
CA LEU A 398 -10.73 15.87 1.92
C LEU A 398 -10.05 16.93 1.07
N SER A 399 -10.83 17.75 0.35
CA SER A 399 -10.32 18.80 -0.53
C SER A 399 -9.70 19.97 0.25
N ASP A 400 -10.27 20.34 1.41
CA ASP A 400 -9.73 21.38 2.28
C ASP A 400 -8.61 20.88 3.22
N GLY A 401 -8.33 19.58 3.20
CA GLY A 401 -7.29 18.95 4.02
C GLY A 401 -7.64 18.79 5.50
N SER A 402 -8.89 19.07 5.92
CA SER A 402 -9.38 18.87 7.31
C SER A 402 -9.32 17.41 7.71
N ILE A 403 -9.55 16.49 6.76
CA ILE A 403 -9.39 15.05 6.93
C ILE A 403 -8.34 14.56 5.92
N ARG A 404 -7.43 13.69 6.37
CA ARG A 404 -6.41 13.09 5.52
C ARG A 404 -6.53 11.57 5.55
N LEU A 405 -6.93 10.97 4.42
CA LEU A 405 -6.92 9.53 4.20
C LEU A 405 -5.62 9.12 3.48
N ALA A 406 -4.49 9.33 4.12
CA ALA A 406 -3.18 9.07 3.56
C ALA A 406 -2.28 8.38 4.59
N ALA A 407 -1.24 7.73 4.09
CA ALA A 407 -0.22 7.11 4.94
C ALA A 407 0.28 8.09 6.01
N GLY A 408 0.30 7.62 7.25
CA GLY A 408 0.78 8.39 8.39
C GLY A 408 -0.28 9.17 9.15
N ALA A 409 -1.51 9.25 8.66
CA ALA A 409 -2.61 9.74 9.47
C ALA A 409 -2.83 8.79 10.68
N ASP A 410 -3.18 9.35 11.81
CA ASP A 410 -3.52 8.57 12.99
C ASP A 410 -4.89 7.90 12.78
N PRO A 411 -4.98 6.56 12.84
CA PRO A 411 -6.21 5.85 12.51
C PRO A 411 -7.39 6.20 13.43
N GLU A 412 -7.15 6.28 14.73
CA GLU A 412 -8.21 6.54 15.72
C GLU A 412 -8.72 7.98 15.59
N ARG A 413 -7.80 8.93 15.45
CA ARG A 413 -8.14 10.34 15.22
C ARG A 413 -8.89 10.53 13.90
N THR A 414 -8.43 9.88 12.82
CA THR A 414 -9.09 9.97 11.51
C THR A 414 -10.48 9.35 11.55
N ALA A 415 -10.66 8.22 12.22
CA ALA A 415 -11.98 7.62 12.42
C ALA A 415 -12.92 8.57 13.19
N ALA A 416 -12.43 9.22 14.25
CA ALA A 416 -13.20 10.22 15.00
C ALA A 416 -13.63 11.41 14.12
N GLN A 417 -12.70 11.96 13.33
CA GLN A 417 -13.00 13.04 12.38
C GLN A 417 -14.01 12.63 11.29
N LEU A 418 -13.92 11.40 10.78
CA LEU A 418 -14.90 10.89 9.82
C LEU A 418 -16.30 10.78 10.45
N MET A 419 -16.42 10.38 11.71
CA MET A 419 -17.70 10.27 12.42
C MET A 419 -18.38 11.63 12.68
N GLU A 420 -17.66 12.74 12.55
CA GLU A 420 -18.25 14.09 12.60
C GLU A 420 -19.07 14.40 11.33
N ILE A 421 -18.88 13.64 10.24
CA ILE A 421 -19.62 13.83 8.99
C ILE A 421 -20.99 13.14 9.13
N PRO A 422 -22.12 13.88 8.93
CA PRO A 422 -23.44 13.28 8.95
C PRO A 422 -23.56 12.10 7.98
N GLY A 423 -24.04 10.96 8.48
CA GLY A 423 -24.17 9.73 7.70
C GLY A 423 -22.96 8.78 7.77
N ILE A 424 -21.88 9.15 8.45
CA ILE A 424 -20.74 8.27 8.71
C ILE A 424 -20.77 7.81 10.17
N GLY A 425 -21.19 6.57 10.40
CA GLY A 425 -21.16 5.92 11.71
C GLY A 425 -19.82 5.19 11.97
N ALA A 426 -19.66 4.65 13.17
CA ALA A 426 -18.43 3.97 13.61
C ALA A 426 -18.00 2.83 12.66
N TRP A 427 -18.95 1.98 12.22
CA TRP A 427 -18.66 0.91 11.27
C TRP A 427 -18.03 1.47 9.98
N THR A 428 -18.65 2.50 9.40
CA THR A 428 -18.22 3.12 8.14
C THR A 428 -16.84 3.77 8.29
N ALA A 429 -16.65 4.54 9.37
CA ALA A 429 -15.37 5.19 9.65
C ALA A 429 -14.23 4.18 9.85
N HIS A 430 -14.43 3.17 10.68
CA HIS A 430 -13.41 2.13 10.93
C HIS A 430 -13.09 1.33 9.68
N TYR A 431 -14.09 0.99 8.84
CA TYR A 431 -13.87 0.31 7.58
C TYR A 431 -13.07 1.17 6.60
N MET A 432 -13.36 2.46 6.48
CA MET A 432 -12.60 3.41 5.66
C MET A 432 -11.14 3.47 6.11
N VAL A 433 -10.91 3.63 7.39
CA VAL A 433 -9.56 3.75 7.96
C VAL A 433 -8.79 2.43 7.83
N MET A 434 -9.43 1.30 8.05
CA MET A 434 -8.83 -0.01 7.83
C MET A 434 -8.28 -0.15 6.40
N ARG A 435 -9.11 0.21 5.40
CA ARG A 435 -8.79 0.05 3.99
C ARG A 435 -7.86 1.15 3.44
N ALA A 436 -8.07 2.40 3.84
CA ALA A 436 -7.33 3.54 3.31
C ALA A 436 -5.99 3.78 4.01
N LEU A 437 -5.90 3.53 5.31
CA LEU A 437 -4.69 3.74 6.09
C LEU A 437 -3.91 2.45 6.40
N GLY A 438 -4.46 1.28 6.05
CA GLY A 438 -3.87 -0.01 6.38
C GLY A 438 -3.88 -0.28 7.89
N TRP A 439 -4.92 0.16 8.62
CA TRP A 439 -5.02 -0.07 10.05
C TRP A 439 -5.22 -1.56 10.36
N THR A 440 -4.22 -2.17 10.94
CA THR A 440 -4.20 -3.62 11.22
C THR A 440 -5.10 -4.04 12.37
N ASP A 441 -5.45 -3.09 13.24
CA ASP A 441 -6.20 -3.33 14.47
C ASP A 441 -7.61 -2.73 14.49
N ALA A 442 -8.18 -2.38 13.34
CA ALA A 442 -9.60 -2.04 13.24
C ALA A 442 -10.46 -3.26 13.55
N PHE A 443 -11.60 -3.04 14.21
CA PHE A 443 -12.59 -4.09 14.48
C PHE A 443 -14.01 -3.56 14.35
N LEU A 444 -14.87 -4.32 13.66
CA LEU A 444 -16.25 -3.94 13.32
C LEU A 444 -17.24 -4.87 14.05
N GLU A 445 -17.37 -4.72 15.36
CA GLU A 445 -18.17 -5.61 16.22
C GLU A 445 -19.67 -5.63 15.85
N THR A 446 -20.15 -4.56 15.19
CA THR A 446 -21.54 -4.46 14.73
C THR A 446 -21.78 -5.10 13.37
N ASP A 447 -20.74 -5.50 12.66
CA ASP A 447 -20.81 -6.08 11.33
C ASP A 447 -21.65 -7.37 11.30
N TYR A 448 -22.53 -7.49 10.30
CA TYR A 448 -23.43 -8.64 10.17
C TYR A 448 -22.66 -9.95 9.94
N GLY A 449 -21.63 -9.93 9.08
CA GLY A 449 -20.80 -11.09 8.78
C GLY A 449 -20.04 -11.56 10.02
N ILE A 450 -19.48 -10.63 10.80
CA ILE A 450 -18.77 -10.96 12.04
C ILE A 450 -19.72 -11.59 13.06
N LYS A 451 -20.91 -11.00 13.26
CA LYS A 451 -21.93 -11.57 14.15
C LYS A 451 -22.37 -12.96 13.70
N LYS A 452 -22.56 -13.16 12.41
CA LYS A 452 -22.95 -14.45 11.83
C LYS A 452 -21.85 -15.50 12.02
N ALA A 453 -20.59 -15.16 11.76
CA ALA A 453 -19.45 -16.06 11.89
C ALA A 453 -19.16 -16.48 13.34
N LEU A 454 -19.48 -15.60 14.31
CA LEU A 454 -19.24 -15.81 15.73
C LEU A 454 -20.49 -16.21 16.53
N ALA A 455 -21.65 -16.42 15.87
CA ALA A 455 -22.87 -16.88 16.55
C ALA A 455 -22.62 -18.15 17.37
N PRO A 456 -23.24 -18.29 18.56
CA PRO A 456 -24.28 -17.44 19.15
C PRO A 456 -23.76 -16.26 20.02
N ARG A 457 -22.47 -15.94 19.99
CA ARG A 457 -21.84 -14.88 20.81
C ARG A 457 -22.44 -13.51 20.51
N LYS A 458 -22.57 -12.66 21.55
CA LYS A 458 -23.12 -11.31 21.44
C LYS A 458 -22.03 -10.24 21.64
N GLY A 459 -22.35 -9.00 21.33
CA GLY A 459 -21.42 -7.87 21.24
C GLY A 459 -20.30 -7.80 22.26
N LYS A 460 -20.59 -7.88 23.58
CA LYS A 460 -19.55 -7.86 24.63
C LYS A 460 -18.62 -9.08 24.57
N GLU A 461 -19.16 -10.26 24.28
CA GLU A 461 -18.38 -11.50 24.15
C GLU A 461 -17.50 -11.47 22.89
N ILE A 462 -18.04 -10.91 21.80
CA ILE A 462 -17.29 -10.70 20.55
C ILE A 462 -16.12 -9.74 20.78
N LEU A 463 -16.35 -8.63 21.48
CA LEU A 463 -15.29 -7.67 21.80
C LEU A 463 -14.23 -8.28 22.72
N ALA A 464 -14.63 -9.00 23.78
CA ALA A 464 -13.70 -9.67 24.69
C ALA A 464 -12.82 -10.70 23.93
N LEU A 465 -13.42 -11.47 23.02
CA LEU A 465 -12.71 -12.40 22.18
C LEU A 465 -11.72 -11.68 21.24
N ALA A 466 -12.13 -10.59 20.62
CA ALA A 466 -11.32 -9.82 19.70
C ALA A 466 -10.08 -9.16 20.34
N GLU A 467 -10.07 -8.97 21.66
CA GLU A 467 -8.88 -8.47 22.38
C GLU A 467 -7.69 -9.44 22.26
N SER A 468 -7.94 -10.75 22.17
CA SER A 468 -6.88 -11.76 21.98
C SER A 468 -6.24 -11.71 20.58
N TRP A 469 -6.87 -11.06 19.62
CA TRP A 469 -6.39 -10.94 18.24
C TRP A 469 -5.60 -9.65 17.97
N ARG A 470 -5.45 -8.79 18.97
CA ARG A 470 -4.62 -7.60 18.84
C ARG A 470 -3.16 -7.97 18.58
N PRO A 471 -2.50 -7.21 17.74
CA PRO A 471 -2.93 -6.01 16.99
C PRO A 471 -3.38 -6.32 15.54
N TRP A 472 -3.86 -7.53 15.29
CA TRP A 472 -4.19 -8.04 13.95
C TRP A 472 -5.69 -8.26 13.74
N ARG A 473 -6.54 -7.50 14.45
CA ARG A 473 -8.01 -7.66 14.39
C ARG A 473 -8.59 -7.49 13.00
N SER A 474 -7.99 -6.64 12.14
CA SER A 474 -8.41 -6.50 10.74
C SER A 474 -8.20 -7.79 9.93
N TYR A 475 -7.12 -8.53 10.19
CA TYR A 475 -6.89 -9.85 9.56
C TYR A 475 -7.81 -10.92 10.14
N ALA A 476 -8.12 -10.84 11.44
CA ALA A 476 -9.12 -11.71 12.05
C ALA A 476 -10.49 -11.52 11.40
N MET A 477 -10.91 -10.28 11.15
CA MET A 477 -12.16 -9.99 10.42
C MET A 477 -12.15 -10.58 9.00
N MET A 478 -11.03 -10.46 8.27
CA MET A 478 -10.92 -11.08 6.93
C MET A 478 -11.08 -12.60 7.00
N ASN A 479 -10.50 -13.26 8.01
CA ASN A 479 -10.70 -14.70 8.23
C ASN A 479 -12.18 -15.04 8.51
N LEU A 480 -12.85 -14.24 9.35
CA LEU A 480 -14.27 -14.42 9.66
C LEU A 480 -15.14 -14.24 8.41
N TRP A 481 -14.92 -13.20 7.61
CA TRP A 481 -15.66 -12.98 6.36
C TRP A 481 -15.43 -14.09 5.34
N ASN A 482 -14.20 -14.59 5.23
CA ASN A 482 -13.86 -15.67 4.31
C ASN A 482 -14.42 -17.04 4.74
N SER A 483 -14.94 -17.17 5.97
CA SER A 483 -15.51 -18.41 6.51
C SER A 483 -17.02 -18.55 6.26
N LEU A 484 -17.65 -17.51 5.71
CA LEU A 484 -19.09 -17.43 5.41
C LEU A 484 -19.42 -17.85 4.00
#